data_3e433c1e99fdb5b86f40954a8940ad1c
#
_entry.id   3e433c1e99fdb5b86f40954a8940ad1c
#
_cell.length_a   1.000
_cell.length_b   1.000
_cell.length_c   1.000
_cell.angle_alpha   90.00
_cell.angle_beta   90.00
_cell.angle_gamma   90.00
#
_symmetry.space_group_name_H-M   'P 1'
#
loop_
_entity.id
_entity.type
_entity.pdbx_description
1 polymer ?
#
loop_
_entity_poly.entity_id
_entity_poly.type
_entity_poly.pdbx_seq_one_letter_code
_entity_poly.pdbx_strand_id
1 'polypeptide(L)'
;MGASFSVELENQTIIDLWGGFCDADKTRKWERDTIVNVFSVSKAITAICLGRLIERGLININLAVRDYWPEFGCNGKETITVKQLLDHTAGMFAFREGIPIDNWQDWNQYIRLLESQAIYHEPGQHQAYHALTFGWLIGELIKRVDGRTVGEYFRDEVAQPLDIDFKIGLQSKDFGRCADTIMLSTLPSLNQLRPLKFVPDLFLSPIFKNIKKALKQDYISEAFDPSILEDQNFVNTDDWRLAEIPAANGHGTARGLAKLFGILSSGGREAEYQILEQHTIDTMREIHSFGPDMVLFGLPYKFGLGFMINAPMTPIGRKKRGNMFGHTGIAGSVAFGDVDKKMGFSFLCNKQHKDLKLYKTSVELADALYNIID
;
A
#
# COMPACT_ATOMS: atom_id res chain seq x y z
N MET A 1 -20.91 7.74 8.02
CA MET A 1 -19.56 7.19 7.88
C MET A 1 -19.54 5.83 8.50
N GLY A 2 -18.81 4.90 7.92
CA GLY A 2 -18.73 3.54 8.37
C GLY A 2 -17.30 3.02 8.47
N ALA A 3 -17.14 1.90 9.14
CA ALA A 3 -15.91 1.19 9.32
C ALA A 3 -16.14 -0.29 9.55
N SER A 4 -15.11 -1.09 9.34
CA SER A 4 -15.05 -2.49 9.75
C SER A 4 -13.70 -2.79 10.41
N PHE A 5 -13.72 -3.73 11.36
CA PHE A 5 -12.56 -4.17 12.13
C PHE A 5 -12.59 -5.67 12.28
N SER A 6 -11.51 -6.34 11.94
CA SER A 6 -11.40 -7.78 12.09
C SER A 6 -10.01 -8.18 12.58
N VAL A 7 -9.98 -9.24 13.38
CA VAL A 7 -8.77 -9.86 13.89
C VAL A 7 -8.88 -11.36 13.71
N GLU A 8 -7.84 -11.90 13.09
CA GLU A 8 -7.58 -13.32 12.98
C GLU A 8 -6.47 -13.70 13.96
N LEU A 9 -6.64 -14.73 14.75
CA LEU A 9 -5.63 -15.24 15.67
C LEU A 9 -5.55 -16.76 15.50
N GLU A 10 -4.35 -17.26 15.20
CA GLU A 10 -4.12 -18.70 14.95
C GLU A 10 -5.12 -19.30 13.92
N ASN A 11 -5.36 -18.56 12.83
CA ASN A 11 -6.31 -18.89 11.75
C ASN A 11 -7.77 -18.99 12.22
N GLN A 12 -8.13 -18.28 13.29
CA GLN A 12 -9.51 -18.16 13.75
C GLN A 12 -9.92 -16.69 13.85
N THR A 13 -11.06 -16.34 13.28
CA THR A 13 -11.63 -15.01 13.41
C THR A 13 -12.13 -14.81 14.87
N ILE A 14 -11.43 -13.98 15.63
CA ILE A 14 -11.80 -13.66 17.01
C ILE A 14 -12.57 -12.34 17.14
N ILE A 15 -12.43 -11.45 16.16
CA ILE A 15 -13.15 -10.18 16.06
C ILE A 15 -13.62 -10.00 14.61
N ASP A 16 -14.92 -9.71 14.41
CA ASP A 16 -15.51 -9.34 13.11
C ASP A 16 -16.62 -8.31 13.38
N LEU A 17 -16.27 -7.02 13.29
CA LEU A 17 -17.14 -5.89 13.61
C LEU A 17 -17.27 -4.97 12.40
N TRP A 18 -18.47 -4.46 12.18
CA TRP A 18 -18.77 -3.45 11.16
C TRP A 18 -19.90 -2.55 11.60
N GLY A 19 -19.98 -1.35 11.02
CA GLY A 19 -21.10 -0.46 11.32
C GLY A 19 -20.96 0.91 10.68
N GLY A 20 -22.03 1.67 10.80
CA GLY A 20 -22.13 3.01 10.22
C GLY A 20 -22.76 3.00 8.83
N PHE A 21 -22.26 3.85 7.93
CA PHE A 21 -22.86 4.12 6.61
C PHE A 21 -21.82 4.11 5.51
N CYS A 22 -22.23 3.63 4.33
CA CYS A 22 -21.38 3.56 3.12
C CYS A 22 -21.21 4.89 2.42
N ASP A 23 -22.05 5.89 2.69
CA ASP A 23 -22.09 7.18 2.01
C ASP A 23 -22.18 8.35 3.00
N ALA A 24 -21.91 9.58 2.49
CA ALA A 24 -21.92 10.80 3.27
C ALA A 24 -23.34 11.17 3.77
N ASP A 25 -24.36 10.87 2.95
CA ASP A 25 -25.77 11.20 3.22
C ASP A 25 -26.44 10.20 4.17
N LYS A 26 -25.72 9.13 4.55
CA LYS A 26 -26.19 8.08 5.46
C LYS A 26 -27.43 7.36 4.96
N THR A 27 -27.51 7.10 3.65
CA THR A 27 -28.63 6.41 3.02
C THR A 27 -28.41 4.92 2.95
N ARG A 28 -27.16 4.44 2.82
CA ARG A 28 -26.79 3.03 2.75
C ARG A 28 -26.02 2.62 4.01
N LYS A 29 -26.55 1.64 4.74
CA LYS A 29 -25.87 1.07 5.91
C LYS A 29 -24.62 0.30 5.49
N TRP A 30 -23.61 0.30 6.34
CA TRP A 30 -22.46 -0.59 6.21
C TRP A 30 -22.86 -1.99 6.66
N GLU A 31 -22.80 -2.94 5.74
CA GLU A 31 -23.15 -4.33 5.97
C GLU A 31 -21.87 -5.19 6.10
N ARG A 32 -22.05 -6.46 6.45
CA ARG A 32 -20.96 -7.41 6.70
C ARG A 32 -20.06 -7.62 5.48
N ASP A 33 -20.60 -7.57 4.29
CA ASP A 33 -19.93 -7.75 3.01
C ASP A 33 -19.63 -6.43 2.29
N THR A 34 -19.78 -5.29 2.96
CA THR A 34 -19.39 -4.00 2.42
C THR A 34 -17.91 -3.96 2.17
N ILE A 35 -17.52 -3.66 0.93
CA ILE A 35 -16.13 -3.44 0.53
C ILE A 35 -15.83 -1.94 0.46
N VAL A 36 -14.58 -1.58 0.68
CA VAL A 36 -14.14 -0.18 0.61
C VAL A 36 -12.75 -0.10 -0.04
N ASN A 37 -12.47 1.03 -0.68
CA ASN A 37 -11.13 1.31 -1.20
C ASN A 37 -10.11 1.38 -0.06
N VAL A 38 -9.10 0.53 -0.11
CA VAL A 38 -8.10 0.42 0.98
C VAL A 38 -6.82 1.20 0.70
N PHE A 39 -6.76 1.89 -0.43
CA PHE A 39 -5.58 2.63 -0.88
C PHE A 39 -4.31 1.78 -0.84
N SER A 40 -3.26 2.30 -0.21
CA SER A 40 -1.92 1.69 -0.27
C SER A 40 -1.80 0.34 0.44
N VAL A 41 -2.81 -0.15 1.14
CA VAL A 41 -2.86 -1.57 1.56
C VAL A 41 -2.79 -2.49 0.34
N SER A 42 -3.26 -2.04 -0.82
CA SER A 42 -3.15 -2.73 -2.12
C SER A 42 -1.72 -3.13 -2.47
N LYS A 43 -0.70 -2.33 -2.07
CA LYS A 43 0.71 -2.63 -2.35
C LYS A 43 1.17 -3.95 -1.73
N ALA A 44 0.75 -4.20 -0.50
CA ALA A 44 1.07 -5.46 0.16
C ALA A 44 0.48 -6.66 -0.60
N ILE A 45 -0.74 -6.51 -1.11
CA ILE A 45 -1.40 -7.56 -1.90
C ILE A 45 -0.66 -7.79 -3.23
N THR A 46 -0.29 -6.70 -3.91
CA THR A 46 0.52 -6.75 -5.14
C THR A 46 1.88 -7.40 -4.89
N ALA A 47 2.52 -7.07 -3.76
CA ALA A 47 3.79 -7.68 -3.36
C ALA A 47 3.66 -9.19 -3.07
N ILE A 48 2.56 -9.63 -2.46
CA ILE A 48 2.28 -11.06 -2.26
C ILE A 48 2.18 -11.79 -3.61
N CYS A 49 1.51 -11.18 -4.61
CA CYS A 49 1.46 -11.76 -5.95
C CYS A 49 2.86 -11.92 -6.57
N LEU A 50 3.70 -10.90 -6.49
CA LEU A 50 5.08 -10.99 -6.97
C LEU A 50 5.90 -11.99 -6.15
N GLY A 51 5.69 -12.04 -4.83
CA GLY A 51 6.33 -13.00 -3.91
C GLY A 51 6.11 -14.46 -4.33
N ARG A 52 4.92 -14.78 -4.82
CA ARG A 52 4.63 -16.11 -5.38
C ARG A 52 5.43 -16.42 -6.65
N LEU A 53 5.66 -15.41 -7.51
CA LEU A 53 6.51 -15.58 -8.69
C LEU A 53 8.00 -15.68 -8.32
N ILE A 54 8.43 -14.98 -7.28
CA ILE A 54 9.78 -15.10 -6.71
C ILE A 54 9.99 -16.51 -6.16
N GLU A 55 9.06 -17.02 -5.37
CA GLU A 55 9.12 -18.36 -4.78
C GLU A 55 9.16 -19.46 -5.84
N ARG A 56 8.43 -19.27 -6.95
CA ARG A 56 8.44 -20.19 -8.10
C ARG A 56 9.72 -20.08 -8.95
N GLY A 57 10.66 -19.20 -8.59
CA GLY A 57 11.91 -18.95 -9.34
C GLY A 57 11.71 -18.23 -10.68
N LEU A 58 10.53 -17.69 -10.93
CA LEU A 58 10.21 -16.96 -12.17
C LEU A 58 10.72 -15.52 -12.14
N ILE A 59 10.88 -14.95 -10.94
CA ILE A 59 11.48 -13.62 -10.73
C ILE A 59 12.60 -13.73 -9.69
N ASN A 60 13.76 -13.15 -10.02
CA ASN A 60 14.86 -12.96 -9.08
C ASN A 60 14.96 -11.47 -8.73
N ILE A 61 14.82 -11.16 -7.45
CA ILE A 61 14.81 -9.77 -6.95
C ILE A 61 16.13 -9.02 -7.19
N ASN A 62 17.23 -9.73 -7.38
CA ASN A 62 18.58 -9.16 -7.59
C ASN A 62 18.88 -8.89 -9.06
N LEU A 63 18.08 -9.38 -9.99
CA LEU A 63 18.22 -9.09 -11.41
C LEU A 63 17.66 -7.70 -11.74
N ALA A 64 18.17 -7.13 -12.84
CA ALA A 64 17.68 -5.85 -13.34
C ALA A 64 16.25 -6.01 -13.89
N VAL A 65 15.42 -4.99 -13.68
CA VAL A 65 14.04 -4.96 -14.20
C VAL A 65 14.02 -5.18 -15.72
N ARG A 66 15.01 -4.64 -16.45
CA ARG A 66 15.14 -4.81 -17.91
C ARG A 66 15.29 -6.26 -18.37
N ASP A 67 15.70 -7.17 -17.49
CA ASP A 67 15.82 -8.58 -17.83
C ASP A 67 14.45 -9.24 -18.02
N TYR A 68 13.41 -8.64 -17.43
CA TYR A 68 11.99 -9.02 -17.58
C TYR A 68 11.21 -8.03 -18.44
N TRP A 69 11.65 -6.77 -18.46
CA TRP A 69 11.00 -5.64 -19.13
C TRP A 69 12.06 -4.81 -19.88
N PRO A 70 12.47 -5.24 -21.08
CA PRO A 70 13.59 -4.62 -21.82
C PRO A 70 13.39 -3.12 -22.10
N GLU A 71 12.17 -2.70 -22.42
CA GLU A 71 11.84 -1.31 -22.74
C GLU A 71 12.02 -0.36 -21.54
N PHE A 72 11.96 -0.88 -20.33
CA PHE A 72 12.22 -0.11 -19.11
C PHE A 72 13.70 0.29 -18.98
N GLY A 73 14.61 -0.48 -19.55
CA GLY A 73 16.07 -0.38 -19.38
C GLY A 73 16.73 0.76 -20.14
N CYS A 74 16.23 1.99 -19.99
CA CYS A 74 16.81 3.21 -20.59
C CYS A 74 16.71 4.40 -19.64
N ASN A 75 17.30 5.53 -19.99
CA ASN A 75 17.22 6.80 -19.27
C ASN A 75 17.64 6.73 -17.79
N GLY A 76 18.72 5.96 -17.50
CA GLY A 76 19.26 5.76 -16.16
C GLY A 76 18.63 4.60 -15.37
N LYS A 77 17.72 3.83 -15.99
CA LYS A 77 17.03 2.71 -15.35
C LYS A 77 17.69 1.34 -15.58
N GLU A 78 18.81 1.30 -16.31
CA GLU A 78 19.45 0.07 -16.80
C GLU A 78 19.85 -0.90 -15.70
N THR A 79 20.12 -0.39 -14.50
CA THR A 79 20.61 -1.18 -13.36
C THR A 79 19.59 -1.31 -12.23
N ILE A 80 18.39 -0.73 -12.37
CA ILE A 80 17.34 -0.86 -11.35
C ILE A 80 16.97 -2.33 -11.19
N THR A 81 17.11 -2.85 -9.98
CA THR A 81 16.72 -4.21 -9.64
C THR A 81 15.24 -4.32 -9.24
N VAL A 82 14.67 -5.51 -9.36
CA VAL A 82 13.30 -5.76 -8.86
C VAL A 82 13.18 -5.45 -7.37
N LYS A 83 14.23 -5.75 -6.59
CA LYS A 83 14.31 -5.40 -5.16
C LYS A 83 14.12 -3.90 -4.93
N GLN A 84 14.80 -3.05 -5.70
CA GLN A 84 14.75 -1.60 -5.55
C GLN A 84 13.36 -1.01 -5.87
N LEU A 85 12.58 -1.65 -6.73
CA LEU A 85 11.17 -1.29 -6.92
C LEU A 85 10.35 -1.62 -5.67
N LEU A 86 10.56 -2.79 -5.06
CA LEU A 86 9.79 -3.29 -3.92
C LEU A 86 10.11 -2.54 -2.62
N ASP A 87 11.37 -2.10 -2.43
CA ASP A 87 11.83 -1.42 -1.21
C ASP A 87 11.88 0.11 -1.32
N HIS A 88 11.31 0.67 -2.41
CA HIS A 88 11.18 2.09 -2.67
C HIS A 88 12.49 2.87 -2.84
N THR A 89 13.53 2.23 -3.35
CA THR A 89 14.84 2.88 -3.59
C THR A 89 15.20 3.05 -5.07
N ALA A 90 14.28 2.74 -5.99
CA ALA A 90 14.54 2.77 -7.43
C ALA A 90 14.64 4.18 -8.04
N GLY A 91 14.18 5.24 -7.36
CA GLY A 91 14.11 6.58 -7.95
C GLY A 91 13.00 6.77 -8.98
N MET A 92 11.97 5.94 -8.93
CA MET A 92 10.82 5.92 -9.87
C MET A 92 9.49 6.26 -9.15
N PHE A 93 9.52 7.11 -8.13
CA PHE A 93 8.42 7.35 -7.20
C PHE A 93 7.25 8.18 -7.76
N ALA A 94 7.44 8.84 -8.91
CA ALA A 94 6.43 9.70 -9.53
C ALA A 94 6.47 9.60 -11.06
N PHE A 95 5.45 10.13 -11.73
CA PHE A 95 5.44 10.37 -13.17
C PHE A 95 5.96 11.77 -13.45
N ARG A 96 7.02 11.90 -14.28
CA ARG A 96 7.63 13.20 -14.59
C ARG A 96 6.73 14.11 -15.41
N GLU A 97 5.87 13.55 -16.23
CA GLU A 97 4.91 14.30 -17.06
C GLU A 97 3.56 14.50 -16.37
N GLY A 98 3.46 14.14 -15.07
CA GLY A 98 2.20 14.08 -14.36
C GLY A 98 1.43 12.79 -14.63
N ILE A 99 0.37 12.60 -13.86
CA ILE A 99 -0.47 11.40 -13.97
C ILE A 99 -1.66 11.69 -14.90
N PRO A 100 -1.90 10.87 -15.95
CA PRO A 100 -3.12 10.97 -16.73
C PRO A 100 -4.32 10.52 -15.88
N ILE A 101 -5.17 11.46 -15.47
CA ILE A 101 -6.34 11.18 -14.63
C ILE A 101 -7.62 10.93 -15.44
N ASP A 102 -7.56 11.13 -16.76
CA ASP A 102 -8.74 11.08 -17.63
C ASP A 102 -9.16 9.65 -18.01
N ASN A 103 -8.28 8.67 -17.86
CA ASN A 103 -8.55 7.28 -18.21
C ASN A 103 -7.70 6.31 -17.38
N TRP A 104 -8.17 6.00 -16.18
CA TRP A 104 -7.48 5.07 -15.27
C TRP A 104 -7.37 3.64 -15.82
N GLN A 105 -8.19 3.27 -16.80
CA GLN A 105 -8.21 1.93 -17.37
C GLN A 105 -7.16 1.73 -18.48
N ASP A 106 -6.55 2.79 -19.05
CA ASP A 106 -5.48 2.64 -20.04
C ASP A 106 -4.14 2.30 -19.41
N TRP A 107 -3.98 1.02 -19.02
CA TRP A 107 -2.73 0.49 -18.47
C TRP A 107 -1.50 0.86 -19.30
N ASN A 108 -1.61 0.74 -20.63
CA ASN A 108 -0.47 0.95 -21.53
C ASN A 108 -0.01 2.41 -21.57
N GLN A 109 -0.86 3.37 -21.28
CA GLN A 109 -0.48 4.79 -21.18
C GLN A 109 0.52 4.98 -20.03
N TYR A 110 0.23 4.44 -18.85
CA TYR A 110 1.12 4.53 -17.69
C TYR A 110 2.45 3.78 -17.91
N ILE A 111 2.39 2.63 -18.59
CA ILE A 111 3.59 1.85 -18.92
C ILE A 111 4.51 2.66 -19.84
N ARG A 112 4.00 3.27 -20.92
CA ARG A 112 4.78 4.13 -21.81
C ARG A 112 5.45 5.30 -21.09
N LEU A 113 4.76 5.94 -20.12
CA LEU A 113 5.33 7.00 -19.31
C LEU A 113 6.51 6.51 -18.46
N LEU A 114 6.36 5.34 -17.82
CA LEU A 114 7.44 4.74 -17.00
C LEU A 114 8.62 4.27 -17.85
N GLU A 115 8.38 3.81 -19.07
CA GLU A 115 9.43 3.44 -20.04
C GLU A 115 10.22 4.66 -20.49
N SER A 116 9.54 5.75 -20.84
CA SER A 116 10.16 6.94 -21.42
C SER A 116 10.87 7.85 -20.42
N GLN A 117 10.39 7.90 -19.16
CA GLN A 117 10.92 8.84 -18.18
C GLN A 117 12.32 8.46 -17.67
N ALA A 118 13.07 9.50 -17.23
CA ALA A 118 14.32 9.32 -16.50
C ALA A 118 14.07 9.14 -14.99
N ILE A 119 15.05 8.59 -14.29
CA ILE A 119 15.05 8.46 -12.82
C ILE A 119 15.08 9.82 -12.13
N TYR A 120 14.53 9.91 -10.91
CA TYR A 120 14.61 11.11 -10.06
C TYR A 120 15.90 11.20 -9.25
N HIS A 121 16.47 10.07 -8.89
CA HIS A 121 17.75 9.92 -8.20
C HIS A 121 18.35 8.56 -8.55
N GLU A 122 19.65 8.43 -8.33
CA GLU A 122 20.36 7.15 -8.56
C GLU A 122 19.72 6.02 -7.74
N PRO A 123 19.53 4.82 -8.32
CA PRO A 123 18.97 3.67 -7.63
C PRO A 123 19.77 3.34 -6.36
N GLY A 124 19.07 3.17 -5.23
CA GLY A 124 19.67 2.92 -3.91
C GLY A 124 20.14 4.18 -3.17
N GLN A 125 20.16 5.36 -3.77
CA GLN A 125 20.66 6.59 -3.15
C GLN A 125 19.72 7.12 -2.06
N HIS A 126 18.42 7.07 -2.30
CA HIS A 126 17.39 7.55 -1.39
C HIS A 126 16.23 6.57 -1.31
N GLN A 127 15.59 6.55 -0.14
CA GLN A 127 14.28 5.96 0.02
C GLN A 127 13.23 7.02 -0.33
N ALA A 128 12.40 6.73 -1.32
CA ALA A 128 11.35 7.61 -1.81
C ALA A 128 10.12 6.77 -2.19
N TYR A 129 9.10 6.85 -1.37
CA TYR A 129 7.91 6.01 -1.47
C TYR A 129 7.22 6.14 -2.83
N HIS A 130 7.09 5.05 -3.56
CA HIS A 130 6.43 4.97 -4.86
C HIS A 130 4.91 4.95 -4.65
N ALA A 131 4.31 6.14 -4.48
CA ALA A 131 2.93 6.28 -4.03
C ALA A 131 1.92 5.60 -4.96
N LEU A 132 2.05 5.82 -6.27
CA LEU A 132 1.19 5.26 -7.31
C LEU A 132 1.96 4.39 -8.29
N THR A 133 3.15 4.82 -8.71
CA THR A 133 3.98 4.12 -9.69
C THR A 133 4.29 2.68 -9.32
N PHE A 134 4.36 2.35 -8.01
CA PHE A 134 4.53 0.99 -7.51
C PHE A 134 3.60 -0.01 -8.18
N GLY A 135 2.31 0.36 -8.35
CA GLY A 135 1.29 -0.54 -8.90
C GLY A 135 1.59 -0.95 -10.33
N TRP A 136 1.93 0.00 -11.18
CA TRP A 136 2.27 -0.27 -12.58
C TRP A 136 3.65 -0.92 -12.72
N LEU A 137 4.64 -0.50 -11.93
CA LEU A 137 5.98 -1.09 -11.96
C LEU A 137 5.97 -2.58 -11.60
N ILE A 138 5.34 -2.93 -10.48
CA ILE A 138 5.24 -4.32 -10.04
C ILE A 138 4.21 -5.09 -10.85
N GLY A 139 3.10 -4.46 -11.19
CA GLY A 139 2.03 -5.08 -11.99
C GLY A 139 2.47 -5.45 -13.40
N GLU A 140 3.29 -4.62 -14.04
CA GLU A 140 3.85 -4.93 -15.36
C GLU A 140 4.81 -6.13 -15.29
N LEU A 141 5.63 -6.23 -14.24
CA LEU A 141 6.46 -7.43 -14.04
C LEU A 141 5.63 -8.70 -13.89
N ILE A 142 4.55 -8.66 -13.11
CA ILE A 142 3.63 -9.79 -12.96
C ILE A 142 3.03 -10.15 -14.31
N LYS A 143 2.51 -9.16 -15.04
CA LYS A 143 1.86 -9.36 -16.35
C LYS A 143 2.82 -9.93 -17.40
N ARG A 144 4.08 -9.48 -17.44
CA ARG A 144 5.08 -9.99 -18.38
C ARG A 144 5.52 -11.41 -18.10
N VAL A 145 5.58 -11.78 -16.82
CA VAL A 145 6.07 -13.11 -16.40
C VAL A 145 4.96 -14.16 -16.39
N ASP A 146 3.75 -13.81 -15.94
CA ASP A 146 2.64 -14.74 -15.79
C ASP A 146 1.57 -14.61 -16.90
N GLY A 147 1.43 -13.42 -17.49
CA GLY A 147 0.43 -13.12 -18.52
C GLY A 147 -0.88 -12.55 -17.98
N ARG A 148 -1.17 -12.67 -16.70
CA ARG A 148 -2.37 -12.15 -16.03
C ARG A 148 -2.10 -10.76 -15.44
N THR A 149 -3.16 -9.95 -15.31
CA THR A 149 -3.12 -8.73 -14.50
C THR A 149 -2.96 -9.07 -13.01
N VAL A 150 -2.64 -8.07 -12.18
CA VAL A 150 -2.53 -8.27 -10.72
C VAL A 150 -3.86 -8.72 -10.13
N GLY A 151 -4.97 -8.11 -10.56
CA GLY A 151 -6.30 -8.45 -10.08
C GLY A 151 -6.71 -9.88 -10.45
N GLU A 152 -6.43 -10.30 -11.70
CA GLU A 152 -6.65 -11.67 -12.14
C GLU A 152 -5.78 -12.66 -11.38
N TYR A 153 -4.48 -12.38 -11.27
CA TYR A 153 -3.54 -13.24 -10.55
C TYR A 153 -3.95 -13.42 -9.09
N PHE A 154 -4.22 -12.32 -8.39
CA PHE A 154 -4.65 -12.38 -6.99
C PHE A 154 -5.96 -13.14 -6.82
N ARG A 155 -6.95 -12.87 -7.68
CA ARG A 155 -8.23 -13.59 -7.66
C ARG A 155 -8.06 -15.09 -7.76
N ASP A 156 -7.29 -15.54 -8.77
CA ASP A 156 -7.19 -16.96 -9.10
C ASP A 156 -6.27 -17.72 -8.14
N GLU A 157 -5.18 -17.08 -7.72
CA GLU A 157 -4.11 -17.71 -6.95
C GLU A 157 -4.25 -17.50 -5.43
N VAL A 158 -5.09 -16.58 -4.96
CA VAL A 158 -5.19 -16.28 -3.52
C VAL A 158 -6.63 -16.13 -3.08
N ALA A 159 -7.39 -15.23 -3.73
CA ALA A 159 -8.70 -14.83 -3.23
C ALA A 159 -9.73 -15.97 -3.31
N GLN A 160 -9.85 -16.62 -4.46
CA GLN A 160 -10.82 -17.72 -4.67
C GLN A 160 -10.47 -18.97 -3.85
N PRO A 161 -9.22 -19.48 -3.85
CA PRO A 161 -8.88 -20.66 -3.08
C PRO A 161 -9.11 -20.52 -1.57
N LEU A 162 -8.99 -19.29 -1.04
CA LEU A 162 -9.03 -19.01 0.39
C LEU A 162 -10.26 -18.22 0.84
N ASP A 163 -11.23 -17.99 -0.05
CA ASP A 163 -12.42 -17.18 0.23
C ASP A 163 -12.09 -15.82 0.85
N ILE A 164 -11.12 -15.10 0.22
CA ILE A 164 -10.69 -13.78 0.63
C ILE A 164 -11.44 -12.73 -0.20
N ASP A 165 -12.28 -11.94 0.44
CA ASP A 165 -13.06 -10.90 -0.21
C ASP A 165 -12.23 -9.61 -0.36
N PHE A 166 -11.38 -9.63 -1.39
CA PHE A 166 -10.55 -8.51 -1.82
C PHE A 166 -10.34 -8.57 -3.34
N LYS A 167 -10.36 -7.40 -4.00
CA LYS A 167 -10.21 -7.25 -5.45
C LYS A 167 -9.40 -6.02 -5.81
N ILE A 168 -8.63 -6.10 -6.89
CA ILE A 168 -8.05 -4.96 -7.62
C ILE A 168 -8.73 -4.97 -8.99
N GLY A 169 -9.36 -3.84 -9.36
CA GLY A 169 -10.30 -3.80 -10.49
C GLY A 169 -11.63 -4.47 -10.14
N LEU A 170 -12.62 -3.64 -9.80
CA LEU A 170 -13.96 -4.13 -9.51
C LEU A 170 -14.71 -4.46 -10.81
N GLN A 171 -15.75 -5.26 -10.69
CA GLN A 171 -16.76 -5.42 -11.71
C GLN A 171 -18.01 -4.62 -11.33
N SER A 172 -18.82 -4.20 -12.30
CA SER A 172 -20.03 -3.39 -12.03
C SER A 172 -20.99 -4.05 -11.02
N LYS A 173 -21.02 -5.39 -10.96
CA LYS A 173 -21.81 -6.13 -9.96
C LYS A 173 -21.38 -5.89 -8.51
N ASP A 174 -20.14 -5.42 -8.30
CA ASP A 174 -19.58 -5.17 -6.96
C ASP A 174 -19.98 -3.78 -6.42
N PHE A 175 -20.43 -2.87 -7.30
CA PHE A 175 -20.69 -1.47 -6.93
C PHE A 175 -21.78 -1.31 -5.86
N GLY A 176 -22.78 -2.18 -5.87
CA GLY A 176 -23.88 -2.14 -4.89
C GLY A 176 -23.43 -2.30 -3.44
N ARG A 177 -22.31 -3.01 -3.21
CA ARG A 177 -21.75 -3.22 -1.88
C ARG A 177 -20.48 -2.38 -1.60
N CYS A 178 -20.09 -1.51 -2.54
CA CYS A 178 -18.93 -0.65 -2.38
C CYS A 178 -19.30 0.61 -1.58
N ALA A 179 -18.57 0.88 -0.49
CA ALA A 179 -18.69 2.11 0.24
C ALA A 179 -17.96 3.25 -0.48
N ASP A 180 -18.58 4.44 -0.50
CA ASP A 180 -17.96 5.64 -1.03
C ASP A 180 -16.89 6.15 -0.07
N THR A 181 -15.73 6.48 -0.60
CA THR A 181 -14.64 7.07 0.19
C THR A 181 -14.86 8.56 0.33
N ILE A 182 -14.81 9.05 1.56
CA ILE A 182 -14.94 10.47 1.90
C ILE A 182 -13.54 10.99 2.21
N MET A 183 -12.88 11.50 1.18
CA MET A 183 -11.61 12.18 1.33
C MET A 183 -11.83 13.59 1.88
N LEU A 184 -10.93 14.05 2.69
CA LEU A 184 -10.95 15.44 3.17
C LEU A 184 -9.88 16.19 2.41
N SER A 185 -10.29 17.28 1.74
CA SER A 185 -9.41 18.08 0.89
C SER A 185 -8.10 18.44 1.60
N THR A 186 -7.01 18.24 0.90
CA THR A 186 -5.62 18.53 1.23
C THR A 186 -5.02 17.64 2.32
N LEU A 187 -3.80 17.18 2.09
CA LEU A 187 -2.91 16.83 3.18
C LEU A 187 -2.76 18.08 4.06
N PRO A 188 -3.50 18.23 5.17
CA PRO A 188 -3.55 19.50 5.92
C PRO A 188 -2.15 19.95 6.37
N SER A 189 -1.24 19.00 6.43
CA SER A 189 0.12 19.10 6.90
C SER A 189 1.09 19.79 5.95
N LEU A 190 0.89 19.74 4.60
CA LEU A 190 1.86 20.36 3.68
C LEU A 190 1.92 21.87 3.86
N ASN A 191 0.75 22.53 3.90
CA ASN A 191 0.70 23.98 4.10
C ASN A 191 1.16 24.38 5.50
N GLN A 192 0.85 23.58 6.52
CA GLN A 192 1.29 23.82 7.90
C GLN A 192 2.80 23.64 8.09
N LEU A 193 3.42 22.73 7.31
CA LEU A 193 4.85 22.46 7.39
C LEU A 193 5.69 23.37 6.46
N ARG A 194 5.08 24.06 5.49
CA ARG A 194 5.80 24.97 4.57
C ARG A 194 6.69 26.00 5.28
N PRO A 195 6.29 26.65 6.40
CA PRO A 195 7.16 27.58 7.11
C PRO A 195 8.49 26.98 7.58
N LEU A 196 8.52 25.64 7.77
CA LEU A 196 9.74 24.93 8.17
C LEU A 196 10.89 25.10 7.16
N LYS A 197 10.58 25.34 5.87
CA LYS A 197 11.58 25.60 4.83
C LYS A 197 12.49 26.80 5.16
N PHE A 198 12.01 27.76 5.94
CA PHE A 198 12.71 29.00 6.29
C PHE A 198 13.42 28.96 7.65
N VAL A 199 13.14 27.96 8.49
CA VAL A 199 13.78 27.83 9.82
C VAL A 199 15.24 27.39 9.65
N PRO A 200 16.24 28.09 10.26
CA PRO A 200 17.64 27.65 10.18
C PRO A 200 17.85 26.27 10.81
N ASP A 201 18.71 25.45 10.20
CA ASP A 201 18.96 24.06 10.63
C ASP A 201 19.50 23.95 12.08
N LEU A 202 20.13 25.02 12.56
CA LEU A 202 20.62 25.10 13.94
C LEU A 202 19.52 24.92 15.00
N PHE A 203 18.30 25.37 14.67
CA PHE A 203 17.14 25.30 15.57
C PHE A 203 16.26 24.05 15.36
N LEU A 204 16.66 23.14 14.46
CA LEU A 204 15.88 21.96 14.11
C LEU A 204 16.48 20.68 14.69
N SER A 205 15.64 19.84 15.27
CA SER A 205 16.03 18.47 15.60
C SER A 205 16.32 17.66 14.32
N PRO A 206 17.02 16.52 14.38
CA PRO A 206 17.32 15.69 13.22
C PRO A 206 16.10 15.34 12.37
N ILE A 207 14.98 15.01 13.02
CA ILE A 207 13.73 14.67 12.32
C ILE A 207 13.16 15.88 11.54
N PHE A 208 13.17 17.08 12.12
CA PHE A 208 12.71 18.28 11.45
C PHE A 208 13.64 18.74 10.31
N LYS A 209 14.96 18.44 10.41
CA LYS A 209 15.90 18.64 9.29
C LYS A 209 15.55 17.74 8.11
N ASN A 210 15.23 16.47 8.36
CA ASN A 210 14.79 15.54 7.31
C ASN A 210 13.47 16.00 6.66
N ILE A 211 12.49 16.41 7.47
CA ILE A 211 11.21 16.96 6.97
C ILE A 211 11.49 18.19 6.09
N LYS A 212 12.32 19.12 6.55
CA LYS A 212 12.71 20.31 5.77
C LYS A 212 13.37 19.93 4.44
N LYS A 213 14.27 18.94 4.44
CA LYS A 213 14.91 18.43 3.22
C LYS A 213 13.89 17.85 2.24
N ALA A 214 12.97 17.01 2.72
CA ALA A 214 11.90 16.44 1.91
C ALA A 214 11.00 17.52 1.29
N LEU A 215 10.60 18.52 2.10
CA LEU A 215 9.80 19.64 1.62
C LEU A 215 10.52 20.51 0.56
N LYS A 216 11.86 20.66 0.64
CA LYS A 216 12.63 21.43 -0.33
C LYS A 216 12.74 20.75 -1.69
N GLN A 217 12.73 19.43 -1.75
CA GLN A 217 12.88 18.64 -2.98
C GLN A 217 11.59 18.51 -3.77
N ASP A 218 10.46 18.93 -3.20
CA ASP A 218 9.11 18.88 -3.78
C ASP A 218 8.62 17.45 -4.19
N TYR A 219 9.36 16.42 -3.81
CA TYR A 219 9.05 15.02 -4.15
C TYR A 219 7.66 14.58 -3.64
N ILE A 220 7.19 15.19 -2.58
CA ILE A 220 5.85 14.92 -2.01
C ILE A 220 4.77 15.32 -3.01
N SER A 221 4.86 16.55 -3.56
CA SER A 221 3.91 17.05 -4.55
C SER A 221 3.95 16.20 -5.82
N GLU A 222 5.14 15.85 -6.30
CA GLU A 222 5.30 15.05 -7.52
C GLU A 222 4.76 13.63 -7.35
N ALA A 223 5.01 12.97 -6.18
CA ALA A 223 4.58 11.60 -5.94
C ALA A 223 3.07 11.42 -5.78
N PHE A 224 2.39 12.46 -5.25
CA PHE A 224 0.94 12.43 -5.04
C PHE A 224 0.15 13.22 -6.09
N ASP A 225 0.82 13.84 -7.03
CA ASP A 225 0.29 14.67 -8.11
C ASP A 225 -0.81 15.68 -7.67
N PRO A 226 -0.59 17.00 -7.86
CA PRO A 226 -1.54 18.01 -7.44
C PRO A 226 -2.96 17.82 -8.00
N SER A 227 -3.10 17.30 -9.22
CA SER A 227 -4.38 17.04 -9.87
C SER A 227 -5.21 15.99 -9.11
N ILE A 228 -4.56 14.97 -8.54
CA ILE A 228 -5.21 13.96 -7.69
C ILE A 228 -5.63 14.55 -6.34
N LEU A 229 -4.87 15.55 -5.85
CA LEU A 229 -5.17 16.21 -4.59
C LEU A 229 -6.28 17.26 -4.71
N GLU A 230 -6.56 17.78 -5.90
CA GLU A 230 -7.56 18.82 -6.16
C GLU A 230 -8.98 18.25 -6.26
N ASP A 231 -9.18 17.16 -6.99
CA ASP A 231 -10.47 16.46 -7.04
C ASP A 231 -10.36 15.09 -6.36
N GLN A 232 -10.95 15.00 -5.19
CA GLN A 232 -10.89 13.79 -4.36
C GLN A 232 -12.07 12.84 -4.58
N ASN A 233 -13.04 13.22 -5.41
CA ASN A 233 -14.18 12.35 -5.71
C ASN A 233 -13.84 11.29 -6.76
N PHE A 234 -12.71 11.43 -7.48
CA PHE A 234 -12.30 10.46 -8.51
C PHE A 234 -12.26 9.03 -7.99
N VAL A 235 -11.93 8.79 -6.71
CA VAL A 235 -11.88 7.45 -6.10
C VAL A 235 -13.25 6.76 -6.01
N ASN A 236 -14.34 7.49 -6.20
CA ASN A 236 -15.69 6.97 -6.20
C ASN A 236 -16.28 6.80 -7.61
N THR A 237 -15.52 7.17 -8.64
CA THR A 237 -15.96 7.01 -10.05
C THR A 237 -15.90 5.55 -10.50
N ASP A 238 -16.71 5.21 -11.47
CA ASP A 238 -16.69 3.89 -12.09
C ASP A 238 -15.34 3.61 -12.77
N ASP A 239 -14.74 4.64 -13.40
CA ASP A 239 -13.44 4.51 -14.06
C ASP A 239 -12.34 4.10 -13.07
N TRP A 240 -12.26 4.74 -11.89
CA TRP A 240 -11.33 4.33 -10.84
C TRP A 240 -11.61 2.92 -10.31
N ARG A 241 -12.89 2.59 -10.09
CA ARG A 241 -13.28 1.29 -9.55
C ARG A 241 -13.01 0.13 -10.50
N LEU A 242 -13.22 0.35 -11.80
CA LEU A 242 -13.01 -0.66 -12.85
C LEU A 242 -11.53 -0.82 -13.21
N ALA A 243 -10.73 0.24 -13.08
CA ALA A 243 -9.30 0.21 -13.36
C ALA A 243 -8.56 -0.75 -12.41
N GLU A 244 -7.42 -1.24 -12.85
CA GLU A 244 -6.43 -1.88 -11.97
C GLU A 244 -5.31 -0.90 -11.66
N ILE A 245 -5.31 -0.36 -10.43
CA ILE A 245 -4.24 0.48 -9.89
C ILE A 245 -3.66 -0.23 -8.65
N PRO A 246 -2.77 -1.22 -8.84
CA PRO A 246 -2.39 -2.16 -7.80
C PRO A 246 -1.68 -1.53 -6.59
N ALA A 247 -1.34 -0.24 -6.68
CA ALA A 247 -0.82 0.53 -5.55
C ALA A 247 -1.89 1.18 -4.68
N ALA A 248 -3.15 1.34 -5.18
CA ALA A 248 -4.05 2.30 -4.56
C ALA A 248 -5.55 1.96 -4.59
N ASN A 249 -6.03 1.14 -5.53
CA ASN A 249 -7.48 0.96 -5.68
C ASN A 249 -8.00 -0.45 -5.35
N GLY A 250 -7.28 -1.21 -4.56
CA GLY A 250 -7.84 -2.43 -3.99
C GLY A 250 -9.07 -2.14 -3.14
N HIS A 251 -10.07 -3.00 -3.24
CA HIS A 251 -11.31 -2.94 -2.47
C HIS A 251 -11.52 -4.27 -1.75
N GLY A 252 -11.91 -4.22 -0.49
CA GLY A 252 -12.12 -5.46 0.27
C GLY A 252 -12.80 -5.24 1.60
N THR A 253 -13.01 -6.33 2.31
CA THR A 253 -13.53 -6.37 3.68
C THR A 253 -12.39 -6.45 4.70
N ALA A 254 -12.60 -5.95 5.92
CA ALA A 254 -11.61 -6.09 6.99
C ALA A 254 -11.36 -7.57 7.31
N ARG A 255 -12.41 -8.40 7.29
CA ARG A 255 -12.29 -9.84 7.52
C ARG A 255 -11.40 -10.53 6.49
N GLY A 256 -11.59 -10.23 5.18
CA GLY A 256 -10.76 -10.80 4.12
C GLY A 256 -9.27 -10.46 4.29
N LEU A 257 -8.97 -9.20 4.63
CA LEU A 257 -7.59 -8.77 4.85
C LEU A 257 -7.01 -9.31 6.17
N ALA A 258 -7.78 -9.34 7.27
CA ALA A 258 -7.32 -9.95 8.52
C ALA A 258 -7.00 -11.43 8.31
N LYS A 259 -7.88 -12.18 7.60
CA LYS A 259 -7.65 -13.58 7.25
C LYS A 259 -6.36 -13.75 6.44
N LEU A 260 -6.16 -12.95 5.38
CA LEU A 260 -4.95 -13.04 4.56
C LEU A 260 -3.68 -12.84 5.37
N PHE A 261 -3.62 -11.78 6.18
CA PHE A 261 -2.46 -11.51 7.02
C PHE A 261 -2.31 -12.51 8.18
N GLY A 262 -3.41 -13.07 8.69
CA GLY A 262 -3.41 -14.16 9.67
C GLY A 262 -2.76 -15.43 9.11
N ILE A 263 -3.15 -15.84 7.91
CA ILE A 263 -2.53 -16.98 7.20
C ILE A 263 -1.04 -16.74 7.00
N LEU A 264 -0.64 -15.57 6.50
CA LEU A 264 0.78 -15.24 6.29
C LEU A 264 1.56 -15.23 7.60
N SER A 265 0.98 -14.75 8.69
CA SER A 265 1.60 -14.73 10.02
C SER A 265 1.71 -16.12 10.66
N SER A 266 0.94 -17.09 10.16
CA SER A 266 0.89 -18.47 10.62
C SER A 266 1.65 -19.44 9.72
N GLY A 267 2.56 -18.96 8.87
CA GLY A 267 3.37 -19.77 7.97
C GLY A 267 2.90 -19.81 6.52
N GLY A 268 1.94 -18.95 6.16
CA GLY A 268 1.48 -18.76 4.77
C GLY A 268 0.58 -19.87 4.24
N ARG A 269 0.06 -20.73 5.11
CA ARG A 269 -0.75 -21.90 4.73
C ARG A 269 -2.09 -21.95 5.46
N GLU A 270 -3.14 -22.27 4.73
CA GLU A 270 -4.45 -22.64 5.28
C GLU A 270 -4.88 -23.98 4.69
N ALA A 271 -5.15 -24.94 5.54
CA ALA A 271 -5.41 -26.34 5.16
C ALA A 271 -4.35 -26.86 4.18
N GLU A 272 -4.75 -27.30 3.00
CA GLU A 272 -3.82 -27.81 1.97
C GLU A 272 -3.30 -26.70 1.04
N TYR A 273 -3.73 -25.46 1.19
CA TYR A 273 -3.37 -24.37 0.29
C TYR A 273 -2.24 -23.51 0.85
N GLN A 274 -1.13 -23.41 0.10
CA GLN A 274 0.03 -22.58 0.43
C GLN A 274 -0.02 -21.28 -0.40
N ILE A 275 -0.06 -20.12 0.29
CA ILE A 275 0.09 -18.81 -0.37
C ILE A 275 1.56 -18.58 -0.67
N LEU A 276 2.38 -18.60 0.37
CA LEU A 276 3.83 -18.40 0.35
C LEU A 276 4.46 -19.31 1.40
N GLU A 277 5.61 -19.87 1.10
CA GLU A 277 6.42 -20.58 2.09
C GLU A 277 6.98 -19.64 3.15
N GLN A 278 7.23 -20.15 4.35
CA GLN A 278 7.73 -19.36 5.48
C GLN A 278 9.00 -18.58 5.14
N HIS A 279 9.94 -19.19 4.43
CA HIS A 279 11.21 -18.53 4.04
C HIS A 279 10.98 -17.34 3.11
N THR A 280 9.99 -17.41 2.20
CA THR A 280 9.62 -16.31 1.31
C THR A 280 9.00 -15.17 2.12
N ILE A 281 8.09 -15.49 3.05
CA ILE A 281 7.50 -14.51 3.96
C ILE A 281 8.60 -13.83 4.77
N ASP A 282 9.54 -14.60 5.34
CA ASP A 282 10.64 -14.06 6.12
C ASP A 282 11.52 -13.13 5.29
N THR A 283 11.88 -13.53 4.07
CA THR A 283 12.62 -12.67 3.14
C THR A 283 11.87 -11.39 2.83
N MET A 284 10.56 -11.48 2.54
CA MET A 284 9.77 -10.29 2.18
C MET A 284 9.59 -9.31 3.34
N ARG A 285 9.55 -9.79 4.59
CA ARG A 285 9.40 -8.94 5.79
C ARG A 285 10.73 -8.51 6.41
N GLU A 286 11.88 -8.98 5.94
CA GLU A 286 13.17 -8.40 6.32
C GLU A 286 13.24 -6.92 5.96
N ILE A 287 14.07 -6.17 6.70
CA ILE A 287 14.29 -4.75 6.41
C ILE A 287 15.23 -4.64 5.21
N HIS A 288 14.68 -4.27 4.06
CA HIS A 288 15.45 -4.07 2.83
C HIS A 288 15.86 -2.60 2.62
N SER A 289 15.05 -1.66 3.10
CA SER A 289 15.42 -0.24 3.14
C SER A 289 15.02 0.39 4.47
N PHE A 290 15.83 1.34 4.93
CA PHE A 290 15.60 2.09 6.15
C PHE A 290 16.19 3.49 6.05
N GLY A 291 15.39 4.49 6.36
CA GLY A 291 15.86 5.87 6.40
C GLY A 291 14.73 6.89 6.35
N PRO A 292 15.10 8.18 6.27
CA PRO A 292 14.14 9.24 6.03
C PRO A 292 13.58 9.11 4.61
N ASP A 293 12.28 8.84 4.51
CA ASP A 293 11.60 8.73 3.23
C ASP A 293 11.28 10.10 2.65
N MET A 294 11.75 10.37 1.43
CA MET A 294 11.68 11.68 0.81
C MET A 294 10.25 12.08 0.38
N VAL A 295 9.37 11.10 0.16
CA VAL A 295 7.96 11.29 -0.19
C VAL A 295 7.09 11.30 1.08
N LEU A 296 7.43 10.52 2.08
CA LEU A 296 6.71 10.44 3.36
C LEU A 296 7.29 11.43 4.39
N PHE A 297 7.44 12.68 3.99
CA PHE A 297 7.83 13.82 4.83
C PHE A 297 9.20 13.70 5.52
N GLY A 298 10.13 12.91 5.00
CA GLY A 298 11.43 12.70 5.64
C GLY A 298 11.36 11.92 6.96
N LEU A 299 10.25 11.26 7.23
CA LEU A 299 10.08 10.40 8.40
C LEU A 299 10.81 9.07 8.19
N PRO A 300 11.32 8.45 9.27
CA PRO A 300 12.04 7.18 9.18
C PRO A 300 11.07 6.02 9.00
N TYR A 301 11.04 5.46 7.79
CA TYR A 301 10.30 4.23 7.48
C TYR A 301 11.25 3.06 7.31
N LYS A 302 10.76 1.85 7.62
CA LYS A 302 11.40 0.59 7.29
C LYS A 302 10.50 -0.16 6.33
N PHE A 303 11.05 -0.50 5.16
CA PHE A 303 10.34 -1.32 4.19
C PHE A 303 11.01 -2.68 4.01
N GLY A 304 10.19 -3.70 3.87
CA GLY A 304 10.53 -4.98 3.30
C GLY A 304 10.29 -4.99 1.79
N LEU A 305 10.07 -6.14 1.21
CA LEU A 305 9.69 -6.26 -0.20
C LEU A 305 8.19 -5.97 -0.38
N GLY A 306 7.85 -4.69 -0.51
CA GLY A 306 6.48 -4.20 -0.66
C GLY A 306 5.66 -4.18 0.63
N PHE A 307 6.27 -4.43 1.79
CA PHE A 307 5.65 -4.29 3.11
C PHE A 307 6.23 -3.11 3.88
N MET A 308 5.39 -2.43 4.65
CA MET A 308 5.83 -1.60 5.76
C MET A 308 6.15 -2.50 6.95
N ILE A 309 7.39 -2.39 7.48
CA ILE A 309 7.85 -3.11 8.68
C ILE A 309 7.81 -2.19 9.90
N ASN A 310 8.06 -0.91 9.68
CA ASN A 310 7.84 0.14 10.67
C ASN A 310 7.33 1.38 9.96
N ALA A 311 6.17 1.85 10.37
CA ALA A 311 5.53 3.03 9.82
C ALA A 311 5.17 4.00 10.95
N PRO A 312 5.82 5.17 11.04
CA PRO A 312 5.56 6.15 12.09
C PRO A 312 4.07 6.52 12.19
N MET A 313 3.59 6.71 13.42
CA MET A 313 2.19 7.07 13.73
C MET A 313 1.13 6.02 13.40
N THR A 314 1.52 4.82 13.02
CA THR A 314 0.62 3.70 12.71
C THR A 314 0.75 2.57 13.73
N PRO A 315 -0.10 1.55 13.72
CA PRO A 315 0.09 0.36 14.56
C PRO A 315 1.36 -0.43 14.20
N ILE A 316 1.76 -0.41 12.90
CA ILE A 316 2.83 -1.27 12.38
C ILE A 316 4.18 -0.85 12.94
N GLY A 317 4.84 -1.77 13.66
CA GLY A 317 6.15 -1.55 14.25
C GLY A 317 6.16 -0.61 15.46
N ARG A 318 4.98 -0.29 16.03
CA ARG A 318 4.88 0.55 17.22
C ARG A 318 5.30 -0.21 18.46
N LYS A 319 6.31 0.36 19.21
CA LYS A 319 6.80 -0.11 20.52
C LYS A 319 7.02 -1.62 20.58
N LYS A 320 8.15 -2.17 20.61
CA LYS A 320 8.49 -3.56 20.99
C LYS A 320 7.42 -4.67 20.76
N ARG A 321 6.38 -4.37 20.01
CA ARG A 321 5.30 -5.28 19.63
C ARG A 321 5.73 -6.00 18.39
N GLY A 322 5.94 -7.29 18.47
CA GLY A 322 6.04 -8.30 17.47
C GLY A 322 6.74 -8.00 16.13
N ASN A 323 6.89 -9.03 15.37
CA ASN A 323 7.42 -8.99 14.00
C ASN A 323 6.29 -8.66 13.02
N MET A 324 5.83 -7.41 13.03
CA MET A 324 4.73 -6.93 12.19
C MET A 324 5.20 -6.65 10.77
N PHE A 325 4.33 -6.94 9.80
CA PHE A 325 4.49 -6.58 8.41
C PHE A 325 3.11 -6.34 7.78
N GLY A 326 3.00 -5.36 6.92
CA GLY A 326 1.70 -5.04 6.31
C GLY A 326 1.74 -3.70 5.59
N HIS A 327 0.62 -3.02 5.51
CA HIS A 327 0.57 -1.70 4.90
C HIS A 327 -0.58 -0.83 5.43
N THR A 328 -0.43 0.48 5.26
CA THR A 328 -1.46 1.47 5.61
C THR A 328 -2.01 2.15 4.37
N GLY A 329 -3.25 2.64 4.43
CA GLY A 329 -3.89 3.44 3.38
C GLY A 329 -4.16 4.88 3.83
N ILE A 330 -4.04 5.83 2.92
CA ILE A 330 -4.13 7.28 3.22
C ILE A 330 -5.47 7.72 3.85
N ALA A 331 -6.53 6.94 3.69
CA ALA A 331 -7.82 7.22 4.34
C ALA A 331 -7.89 6.74 5.80
N GLY A 332 -6.87 6.07 6.31
CA GLY A 332 -6.83 5.54 7.67
C GLY A 332 -6.99 4.02 7.76
N SER A 333 -7.16 3.34 6.63
CA SER A 333 -7.19 1.88 6.55
C SER A 333 -5.81 1.29 6.88
N VAL A 334 -5.80 0.16 7.57
CA VAL A 334 -4.59 -0.58 7.96
C VAL A 334 -4.86 -2.07 7.89
N ALA A 335 -3.91 -2.83 7.33
CA ALA A 335 -3.89 -4.28 7.45
C ALA A 335 -2.45 -4.75 7.67
N PHE A 336 -2.25 -5.66 8.63
CA PHE A 336 -0.94 -6.20 8.96
C PHE A 336 -1.05 -7.59 9.58
N GLY A 337 0.05 -8.34 9.49
CA GLY A 337 0.29 -9.57 10.21
C GLY A 337 1.31 -9.35 11.34
N ASP A 338 1.20 -10.13 12.40
CA ASP A 338 2.17 -10.26 13.49
C ASP A 338 2.56 -11.72 13.62
N VAL A 339 3.79 -12.05 13.22
CA VAL A 339 4.28 -13.44 13.21
C VAL A 339 4.41 -14.00 14.62
N ASP A 340 4.83 -13.19 15.60
CA ASP A 340 5.02 -13.64 16.98
C ASP A 340 3.68 -14.04 17.64
N LYS A 341 2.59 -13.40 17.19
CA LYS A 341 1.24 -13.67 17.69
C LYS A 341 0.41 -14.57 16.75
N LYS A 342 0.94 -14.94 15.57
CA LYS A 342 0.19 -15.62 14.50
C LYS A 342 -1.15 -14.91 14.23
N MET A 343 -1.06 -13.59 14.09
CA MET A 343 -2.23 -12.72 14.06
C MET A 343 -2.32 -11.93 12.75
N GLY A 344 -3.54 -11.81 12.23
CA GLY A 344 -3.91 -10.85 11.21
C GLY A 344 -4.83 -9.78 11.79
N PHE A 345 -4.53 -8.52 11.48
CA PHE A 345 -5.31 -7.36 11.92
C PHE A 345 -5.72 -6.54 10.72
N SER A 346 -6.98 -6.12 10.64
CA SER A 346 -7.43 -5.15 9.64
C SER A 346 -8.48 -4.21 10.20
N PHE A 347 -8.24 -2.92 10.02
CA PHE A 347 -9.20 -1.85 10.25
C PHE A 347 -9.39 -1.08 8.95
N LEU A 348 -10.63 -1.00 8.47
CA LEU A 348 -11.00 -0.29 7.25
C LEU A 348 -12.06 0.76 7.58
N CYS A 349 -11.96 1.92 6.92
CA CYS A 349 -12.94 2.98 7.07
C CYS A 349 -13.10 3.75 5.75
N ASN A 350 -14.26 4.36 5.57
CA ASN A 350 -14.55 5.14 4.36
C ASN A 350 -14.41 6.65 4.53
N LYS A 351 -13.88 7.10 5.67
CA LYS A 351 -13.64 8.53 5.88
C LYS A 351 -12.24 8.80 6.42
N GLN A 352 -11.52 9.66 5.71
CA GLN A 352 -10.24 10.18 6.15
C GLN A 352 -10.37 11.07 7.40
N HIS A 353 -9.43 10.97 8.34
CA HIS A 353 -9.35 11.88 9.47
C HIS A 353 -8.84 13.27 9.06
N LYS A 354 -9.34 14.34 9.73
CA LYS A 354 -9.02 15.73 9.40
C LYS A 354 -7.62 16.20 9.80
N ASP A 355 -6.97 15.46 10.68
CA ASP A 355 -5.70 15.85 11.30
C ASP A 355 -4.58 14.87 10.98
N LEU A 356 -3.37 15.16 11.46
CA LEU A 356 -2.18 14.32 11.32
C LEU A 356 -2.32 12.93 12.01
N LYS A 357 -3.43 12.68 12.68
CA LYS A 357 -3.69 11.41 13.37
C LYS A 357 -4.52 10.45 12.50
N LEU A 358 -4.16 10.34 11.21
CA LEU A 358 -4.86 9.49 10.24
C LEU A 358 -5.17 8.08 10.75
N TYR A 359 -4.27 7.52 11.56
CA TYR A 359 -4.35 6.15 12.04
C TYR A 359 -4.75 6.04 13.52
N LYS A 360 -5.30 7.12 14.12
CA LYS A 360 -5.65 7.14 15.55
C LYS A 360 -6.50 5.94 15.96
N THR A 361 -7.60 5.71 15.26
CA THR A 361 -8.53 4.61 15.58
C THR A 361 -7.86 3.24 15.49
N SER A 362 -7.13 2.97 14.41
CA SER A 362 -6.43 1.69 14.25
C SER A 362 -5.31 1.50 15.29
N VAL A 363 -4.67 2.59 15.72
CA VAL A 363 -3.68 2.56 16.81
C VAL A 363 -4.35 2.23 18.15
N GLU A 364 -5.47 2.88 18.47
CA GLU A 364 -6.21 2.64 19.72
C GLU A 364 -6.78 1.20 19.78
N LEU A 365 -7.31 0.70 18.65
CA LEU A 365 -7.78 -0.68 18.54
C LEU A 365 -6.64 -1.70 18.70
N ALA A 366 -5.51 -1.46 18.06
CA ALA A 366 -4.33 -2.30 18.22
C ALA A 366 -3.80 -2.24 19.67
N ASP A 367 -3.72 -1.04 20.28
CA ASP A 367 -3.30 -0.88 21.67
C ASP A 367 -4.21 -1.66 22.63
N ALA A 368 -5.53 -1.58 22.44
CA ALA A 368 -6.51 -2.33 23.26
C ALA A 368 -6.35 -3.85 23.07
N LEU A 369 -6.20 -4.31 21.81
CA LEU A 369 -6.03 -5.73 21.52
C LEU A 369 -4.78 -6.29 22.18
N TYR A 370 -3.62 -5.64 21.97
CA TYR A 370 -2.34 -6.11 22.55
C TYR A 370 -2.34 -6.11 24.07
N ASN A 371 -3.05 -5.19 24.72
CA ASN A 371 -3.20 -5.20 26.18
C ASN A 371 -4.01 -6.41 26.71
N ILE A 372 -4.73 -7.12 25.84
CA ILE A 372 -5.51 -8.31 26.20
C ILE A 372 -4.73 -9.59 25.91
N ILE A 373 -3.98 -9.59 24.78
CA ILE A 373 -3.31 -10.81 24.31
C ILE A 373 -1.85 -10.93 24.77
N ASP A 374 -1.25 -9.87 25.35
CA ASP A 374 0.07 -9.86 25.99
C ASP A 374 -0.05 -10.28 27.47
#